data_9c45e1e29245644df9c9c7702ba3abbc
#
_entry.id   9c45e1e29245644df9c9c7702ba3abbc
#
_cell.length_a   1.000
_cell.length_b   1.000
_cell.length_c   1.000
_cell.angle_alpha   90.00
_cell.angle_beta   90.00
_cell.angle_gamma   90.00
#
_symmetry.space_group_name_H-M   'P 1'
#
loop_
_entity.id
_entity.type
_entity.pdbx_description
1 polymer ?
#
loop_
_entity_poly.entity_id
_entity_poly.type
_entity_poly.pdbx_seq_one_letter_code
_entity_poly.pdbx_strand_id
1 'polypeptide(L)'
;MIAAGQLRQRVSIQTRTETSDSHRGYTESWSTVRRRVSASVLPLAGRDLERARQIDPRASHEITLRFWDAYPTDLDGGRARLVWHDGTVGDRTLELVEPPREIECRVALAVTAKESA
;
A
#
# COMPACT_ATOMS: atom_id res chain seq x y z
N MET A 1 20.47 1.87 0.42
CA MET A 1 20.14 2.04 1.85
C MET A 1 19.15 3.17 2.03
N ILE A 2 18.14 2.96 2.85
CA ILE A 2 17.13 3.98 3.09
C ILE A 2 17.49 4.75 4.36
N ALA A 3 17.65 6.06 4.22
CA ALA A 3 17.86 6.92 5.37
C ALA A 3 16.53 7.10 6.13
N ALA A 4 16.59 7.15 7.46
CA ALA A 4 15.40 7.33 8.28
C ALA A 4 14.61 8.58 7.90
N GLY A 5 15.30 9.66 7.48
CA GLY A 5 14.65 10.89 7.08
C GLY A 5 13.86 10.84 5.78
N GLN A 6 14.01 9.76 4.99
CA GLN A 6 13.24 9.58 3.75
C GLN A 6 11.86 8.99 4.03
N LEU A 7 11.68 8.34 5.17
CA LEU A 7 10.42 7.70 5.53
C LEU A 7 9.63 8.58 6.48
N ARG A 8 9.19 9.72 5.98
CA ARG A 8 8.54 10.77 6.77
C ARG A 8 7.04 10.62 6.92
N GLN A 9 6.43 9.82 6.07
CA GLN A 9 5.00 9.62 6.10
C GLN A 9 4.65 8.43 6.99
N ARG A 10 3.39 8.34 7.36
CA ARG A 10 2.86 7.20 8.11
C ARG A 10 1.77 6.54 7.32
N VAL A 11 1.85 5.23 7.17
CA VAL A 11 0.82 4.44 6.53
C VAL A 11 0.45 3.26 7.42
N SER A 12 -0.82 2.91 7.42
CA SER A 12 -1.30 1.69 8.07
C SER A 12 -1.64 0.69 6.99
N ILE A 13 -1.37 -0.59 7.27
CA ILE A 13 -1.67 -1.66 6.34
C ILE A 13 -2.89 -2.40 6.85
N GLN A 14 -3.91 -2.49 6.02
CA GLN A 14 -5.17 -3.16 6.34
C GLN A 14 -5.38 -4.32 5.40
N THR A 15 -5.94 -5.41 5.93
CA THR A 15 -6.33 -6.56 5.12
C THR A 15 -7.84 -6.77 5.21
N ARG A 16 -8.39 -7.23 4.10
CA ARG A 16 -9.81 -7.52 4.00
C ARG A 16 -10.11 -8.92 4.47
N THR A 17 -11.13 -9.06 5.30
CA THR A 17 -11.67 -10.35 5.70
C THR A 17 -13.11 -10.43 5.26
N GLU A 18 -13.47 -11.50 4.56
CA GLU A 18 -14.84 -11.76 4.17
C GLU A 18 -15.42 -12.82 5.10
N THR A 19 -16.54 -12.50 5.74
CA THR A 19 -17.24 -13.45 6.59
C THR A 19 -18.57 -13.79 5.93
N SER A 20 -18.84 -15.09 5.78
CA SER A 20 -20.10 -15.55 5.24
C SER A 20 -21.23 -15.22 6.20
N ASP A 21 -22.25 -14.51 5.69
CA ASP A 21 -23.46 -14.24 6.42
C ASP A 21 -24.39 -15.45 6.26
N SER A 22 -24.98 -15.91 7.36
CA SER A 22 -25.88 -17.08 7.35
C SER A 22 -27.12 -16.88 6.49
N HIS A 23 -27.43 -15.65 6.10
CA HIS A 23 -28.65 -15.36 5.32
C HIS A 23 -28.40 -15.09 3.86
N ARG A 24 -27.48 -14.22 3.48
CA ARG A 24 -27.24 -13.89 2.07
C ARG A 24 -25.92 -13.18 1.84
N GLY A 25 -24.90 -13.86 1.45
CA GLY A 25 -23.67 -13.24 0.97
C GLY A 25 -22.61 -13.09 2.02
N TYR A 26 -21.75 -12.10 1.84
CA TYR A 26 -20.54 -11.95 2.63
C TYR A 26 -20.48 -10.56 3.23
N THR A 27 -20.06 -10.49 4.47
CA THR A 27 -19.73 -9.22 5.11
C THR A 27 -18.24 -8.99 4.98
N GLU A 28 -17.87 -7.86 4.40
CA GLU A 28 -16.50 -7.46 4.22
C GLU A 28 -16.07 -6.55 5.37
N SER A 29 -14.93 -6.86 5.98
CA SER A 29 -14.36 -6.01 7.03
C SER A 29 -12.88 -5.84 6.82
N TRP A 30 -12.35 -4.70 7.28
CA TRP A 30 -10.94 -4.37 7.17
C TRP A 30 -10.31 -4.38 8.55
N SER A 31 -9.18 -5.09 8.66
CA SER A 31 -8.42 -5.17 9.90
C SER A 31 -7.05 -4.55 9.68
N THR A 32 -6.60 -3.73 10.62
CA THR A 32 -5.27 -3.15 10.57
C THR A 32 -4.26 -4.18 11.05
N VAL A 33 -3.36 -4.61 10.18
CA VAL A 33 -2.31 -5.58 10.52
C VAL A 33 -1.00 -4.89 10.92
N ARG A 34 -0.75 -3.71 10.39
CA ARG A 34 0.38 -2.88 10.81
C ARG A 34 -0.09 -1.44 10.88
N ARG A 35 0.18 -0.80 12.01
CA ARG A 35 -0.33 0.55 12.27
C ARG A 35 0.79 1.57 12.17
N ARG A 36 0.54 2.62 11.39
CA ARG A 36 1.36 3.83 11.31
C ARG A 36 2.84 3.55 11.11
N VAL A 37 3.16 2.70 10.15
CA VAL A 37 4.56 2.42 9.82
C VAL A 37 5.15 3.57 9.03
N SER A 38 6.43 3.80 9.22
CA SER A 38 7.16 4.83 8.48
C SER A 38 7.25 4.47 7.01
N ALA A 39 6.95 5.44 6.15
CA ALA A 39 6.93 5.22 4.71
C ALA A 39 7.31 6.48 3.96
N SER A 40 7.73 6.29 2.71
CA SER A 40 7.85 7.36 1.73
C SER A 40 6.69 7.22 0.76
N VAL A 41 5.91 8.28 0.59
CA VAL A 41 4.79 8.30 -0.36
C VAL A 41 5.06 9.40 -1.36
N LEU A 42 5.28 9.01 -2.62
CA LEU A 42 5.63 9.93 -3.68
C LEU A 42 4.67 9.78 -4.85
N PRO A 43 4.28 10.88 -5.51
CA PRO A 43 3.52 10.76 -6.74
C PRO A 43 4.38 10.15 -7.84
N LEU A 44 3.78 9.33 -8.67
CA LEU A 44 4.44 8.77 -9.84
C LEU A 44 4.66 9.86 -10.88
N ALA A 45 5.79 9.81 -11.59
CA ALA A 45 6.12 10.77 -12.62
C ALA A 45 6.95 10.11 -13.71
N GLY A 46 6.96 10.71 -14.91
CA GLY A 46 7.80 10.29 -16.03
C GLY A 46 7.55 8.86 -16.46
N ARG A 47 8.63 8.13 -16.67
CA ARG A 47 8.57 6.74 -17.15
C ARG A 47 7.90 5.80 -16.16
N ASP A 48 8.07 6.05 -14.87
CA ASP A 48 7.45 5.22 -13.85
C ASP A 48 5.93 5.35 -13.89
N LEU A 49 5.43 6.56 -14.12
CA LEU A 49 4.00 6.80 -14.28
C LEU A 49 3.47 6.10 -15.54
N GLU A 50 4.18 6.23 -16.66
CA GLU A 50 3.79 5.58 -17.91
C GLU A 50 3.73 4.08 -17.77
N ARG A 51 4.76 3.47 -17.15
CA ARG A 51 4.82 2.03 -16.94
C ARG A 51 3.69 1.57 -16.04
N ALA A 52 3.44 2.28 -14.94
CA ALA A 52 2.40 1.90 -14.00
C ALA A 52 1.01 2.01 -14.63
N ARG A 53 0.79 3.01 -15.46
CA ARG A 53 -0.51 3.21 -16.12
C ARG A 53 -0.80 2.21 -17.22
N GLN A 54 0.20 1.51 -17.71
CA GLN A 54 -0.01 0.38 -18.61
C GLN A 54 -0.64 -0.81 -17.87
N ILE A 55 -0.39 -0.91 -16.58
CA ILE A 55 -0.96 -1.95 -15.72
C ILE A 55 -2.33 -1.50 -15.20
N ASP A 56 -2.41 -0.28 -14.69
CA ASP A 56 -3.67 0.31 -14.21
C ASP A 56 -3.68 1.80 -14.53
N PRO A 57 -4.65 2.29 -15.35
CA PRO A 57 -4.69 3.71 -15.74
C PRO A 57 -4.83 4.67 -14.57
N ARG A 58 -5.24 4.20 -13.39
CA ARG A 58 -5.42 5.04 -12.20
C ARG A 58 -4.22 5.04 -11.27
N ALA A 59 -3.13 4.36 -11.62
CA ALA A 59 -1.93 4.36 -10.80
C ALA A 59 -1.45 5.79 -10.54
N SER A 60 -1.14 6.10 -9.29
CA SER A 60 -0.86 7.48 -8.90
C SER A 60 0.35 7.65 -7.99
N HIS A 61 0.65 6.69 -7.14
CA HIS A 61 1.67 6.86 -6.10
C HIS A 61 2.59 5.66 -6.00
N GLU A 62 3.80 5.91 -5.53
CA GLU A 62 4.74 4.88 -5.15
C GLU A 62 5.05 5.02 -3.67
N ILE A 63 4.91 3.92 -2.93
CA ILE A 63 5.13 3.89 -1.50
C ILE A 63 6.35 3.02 -1.22
N THR A 64 7.30 3.52 -0.43
CA THR A 64 8.47 2.78 0.00
C THR A 64 8.35 2.52 1.49
N LEU A 65 8.49 1.25 1.86
CA LEU A 65 8.39 0.77 3.23
C LEU A 65 9.66 0.00 3.60
N ARG A 66 9.94 -0.11 4.89
CA ARG A 66 10.99 -1.01 5.33
C ARG A 66 10.53 -2.46 5.16
N PHE A 67 11.48 -3.34 4.81
CA PHE A 67 11.19 -4.76 4.65
C PHE A 67 10.76 -5.40 5.98
N TRP A 68 9.79 -6.32 5.90
CA TRP A 68 9.45 -7.23 7.02
C TRP A 68 9.03 -8.58 6.43
N ASP A 69 9.26 -9.65 7.21
CA ASP A 69 9.12 -11.02 6.70
C ASP A 69 7.70 -11.39 6.29
N ALA A 70 6.69 -10.83 6.95
CA ALA A 70 5.29 -11.16 6.68
C ALA A 70 4.69 -10.36 5.50
N TYR A 71 5.48 -9.59 4.77
CA TYR A 71 4.95 -8.72 3.73
C TYR A 71 4.16 -9.46 2.64
N PRO A 72 4.54 -10.69 2.23
CA PRO A 72 3.76 -11.34 1.17
C PRO A 72 2.32 -11.62 1.58
N THR A 73 2.07 -11.86 2.84
CA THR A 73 0.72 -12.04 3.36
C THR A 73 0.03 -10.71 3.64
N ASP A 74 0.75 -9.79 4.28
CA ASP A 74 0.19 -8.50 4.69
C ASP A 74 -0.10 -7.59 3.49
N LEU A 75 0.67 -7.70 2.43
CA LEU A 75 0.52 -6.87 1.22
C LEU A 75 0.00 -7.69 0.03
N ASP A 76 -0.87 -8.63 0.28
CA ASP A 76 -1.55 -9.36 -0.80
C ASP A 76 -2.46 -8.39 -1.56
N GLY A 77 -2.14 -8.14 -2.83
CA GLY A 77 -2.83 -7.15 -3.64
C GLY A 77 -4.33 -7.34 -3.78
N GLY A 78 -4.83 -8.57 -3.64
CA GLY A 78 -6.26 -8.83 -3.68
C GLY A 78 -6.98 -8.56 -2.37
N ARG A 79 -6.24 -8.41 -1.27
CA ARG A 79 -6.81 -8.30 0.07
C ARG A 79 -6.29 -7.14 0.89
N ALA A 80 -5.23 -6.48 0.45
CA ALA A 80 -4.57 -5.44 1.24
C ALA A 80 -4.81 -4.06 0.65
N ARG A 81 -4.83 -3.08 1.52
CA ARG A 81 -4.80 -1.67 1.14
C ARG A 81 -3.94 -0.91 2.13
N LEU A 82 -3.47 0.25 1.72
CA LEU A 82 -2.70 1.14 2.57
C LEU A 82 -3.56 2.35 2.93
N VAL A 83 -3.51 2.76 4.17
CA VAL A 83 -4.15 4.00 4.61
C VAL A 83 -3.04 5.00 4.93
N TRP A 84 -2.92 6.01 4.09
CA TRP A 84 -1.92 7.05 4.24
C TRP A 84 -2.45 8.14 5.17
N HIS A 85 -1.78 8.33 6.29
CA HIS A 85 -2.14 9.35 7.27
C HIS A 85 -1.51 10.69 6.85
N ASP A 86 -2.14 11.34 5.87
CA ASP A 86 -1.70 12.63 5.37
C ASP A 86 -2.15 13.71 6.35
N GLY A 87 -1.20 14.40 6.96
CA GLY A 87 -1.50 15.42 7.94
C GLY A 87 -2.23 16.64 7.40
N THR A 88 -2.26 16.82 6.07
CA THR A 88 -2.92 17.96 5.43
C THR A 88 -4.37 17.68 5.08
N VAL A 89 -4.62 16.50 4.51
CA VAL A 89 -5.93 16.13 3.95
C VAL A 89 -6.68 15.15 4.83
N GLY A 90 -5.97 14.44 5.72
CA GLY A 90 -6.53 13.36 6.52
C GLY A 90 -6.17 12.01 5.93
N ASP A 91 -6.88 10.98 6.31
CA ASP A 91 -6.56 9.62 5.88
C ASP A 91 -6.95 9.41 4.41
N ARG A 92 -6.01 8.87 3.64
CA ARG A 92 -6.20 8.59 2.21
C ARG A 92 -5.96 7.11 1.98
N THR A 93 -6.86 6.47 1.26
CA THR A 93 -6.78 5.05 0.99
C THR A 93 -6.08 4.81 -0.35
N LEU A 94 -5.09 3.92 -0.33
CA LEU A 94 -4.31 3.54 -1.50
C LEU A 94 -4.46 2.04 -1.74
N GLU A 95 -4.82 1.66 -2.96
CA GLU A 95 -4.95 0.27 -3.35
C GLU A 95 -3.71 -0.16 -4.13
N LEU A 96 -3.23 -1.38 -3.89
CA LEU A 96 -2.07 -1.90 -4.60
C LEU A 96 -2.40 -2.18 -6.06
N VAL A 97 -1.53 -1.72 -6.95
CA VAL A 97 -1.68 -1.93 -8.40
C VAL A 97 -0.97 -3.21 -8.83
N GLU A 98 0.16 -3.50 -8.20
CA GLU A 98 0.94 -4.69 -8.50
C GLU A 98 1.59 -5.22 -7.22
N PRO A 99 2.11 -6.46 -7.23
CA PRO A 99 2.75 -7.01 -6.04
C PRO A 99 3.92 -6.13 -5.56
N PRO A 100 4.19 -6.09 -4.25
CA PRO A 100 5.33 -5.35 -3.72
C PRO A 100 6.65 -5.88 -4.29
N ARG A 101 7.62 -4.98 -4.48
CA ARG A 101 8.95 -5.33 -4.96
C ARG A 101 9.96 -5.14 -3.84
N GLU A 102 10.87 -6.10 -3.69
CA GLU A 102 11.97 -5.95 -2.74
C GLU A 102 13.05 -5.07 -3.34
N ILE A 103 13.60 -4.17 -2.52
CA ILE A 103 14.67 -3.27 -2.89
C ILE A 103 15.90 -3.58 -2.04
N GLU A 104 17.08 -3.61 -2.68
CA GLU A 104 18.36 -3.76 -2.00
C GLU A 104 18.42 -4.97 -1.06
N CYS A 105 18.11 -6.15 -1.58
CA CYS A 105 18.23 -7.39 -0.82
C CYS A 105 17.57 -7.32 0.57
N ARG A 106 16.27 -7.08 0.58
CA ARG A 106 15.44 -7.06 1.81
C ARG A 106 15.67 -5.84 2.70
N VAL A 107 16.09 -4.73 2.12
CA VAL A 107 16.17 -3.47 2.87
C VAL A 107 14.83 -2.76 2.88
N ALA A 108 14.14 -2.78 1.75
CA ALA A 108 12.90 -2.03 1.58
C ALA A 108 11.94 -2.73 0.63
N LEU A 109 10.71 -2.24 0.60
CA LEU A 109 9.67 -2.67 -0.32
C LEU A 109 9.16 -1.46 -1.08
N ALA A 110 8.98 -1.60 -2.39
CA ALA A 110 8.32 -0.61 -3.21
C ALA A 110 6.94 -1.10 -3.61
N VAL A 111 5.95 -0.28 -3.41
CA VAL A 111 4.55 -0.60 -3.72
C VAL A 111 4.02 0.46 -4.67
N THR A 112 3.52 0.04 -5.83
CA THR A 112 2.82 0.94 -6.74
C THR A 112 1.34 0.90 -6.40
N ALA A 113 0.73 2.05 -6.22
CA ALA A 113 -0.63 2.14 -5.73
C ALA A 113 -1.45 3.17 -6.49
N LYS A 114 -2.76 3.04 -6.38
CA LYS A 114 -3.73 4.01 -6.88
C LYS A 114 -4.54 4.53 -5.71
N GLU A 115 -4.83 5.82 -5.73
CA GLU A 115 -5.66 6.40 -4.69
C GLU A 115 -7.12 6.06 -4.94
N SER A 116 -7.78 5.54 -3.91
CA SER A 116 -9.21 5.25 -3.97
C SER A 116 -9.98 6.54 -3.76
N ALA A 117 -10.89 6.81 -4.65
CA ALA A 117 -11.70 8.01 -4.57
C ALA A 117 -12.76 7.91 -3.46
#